data_ee1431981459421d3925bf4ac33d68f6
#
_entry.id   ee1431981459421d3925bf4ac33d68f6
#
_cell.length_a   1.000
_cell.length_b   1.000
_cell.length_c   1.000
_cell.angle_alpha   90.00
_cell.angle_beta   90.00
_cell.angle_gamma   90.00
#
_symmetry.space_group_name_H-M   'P 1'
#
loop_
_entity.id
_entity.type
_entity.pdbx_description
1 polymer ?
#
loop_
_entity_poly.entity_id
_entity_poly.type
_entity_poly.pdbx_seq_one_letter_code
_entity_poly.pdbx_strand_id
1 'polypeptide(L)'
;MKKIFFLLVLSFIGISSFAQKTEYYTKSNIQYYNSATNKSDSYINERCILDIYYPKNTKGFATIVWFHGGGLTGGNKEIPEALKNKGFAIIGVNYRLSPKAKAAKSIEDAAAAVAWVFNNIANYGGDTSLIFVSGHSAGGYLGLMIGLNKEYLKKEGIDANKIAGLIPFSGQCITHFEIRKENGIPDTTPTIDTFAPLYYVRADAPPLLLITGDRELEMLGRYEENAYLARMMKLKGHKQTKLYELDGYGHGMTEPGFPLLVNEVNRIIKENKN
;
A
#
# COMPACT_ATOMS: atom_id res chain seq x y z
N MET A 1 -5.22 -24.95 -77.37
CA MET A 1 -5.71 -24.12 -76.27
C MET A 1 -4.83 -24.33 -75.03
N LYS A 2 -3.92 -23.39 -74.72
CA LYS A 2 -3.01 -23.49 -73.58
C LYS A 2 -3.68 -22.76 -72.40
N LYS A 3 -3.96 -23.49 -71.33
CA LYS A 3 -4.46 -22.91 -70.07
C LYS A 3 -3.28 -22.40 -69.25
N ILE A 4 -3.22 -21.09 -69.01
CA ILE A 4 -2.24 -20.45 -68.14
C ILE A 4 -2.82 -20.47 -66.71
N PHE A 5 -2.13 -21.14 -65.81
CA PHE A 5 -2.45 -21.17 -64.36
C PHE A 5 -1.69 -20.02 -63.70
N PHE A 6 -2.46 -19.02 -63.20
CA PHE A 6 -1.88 -17.94 -62.43
C PHE A 6 -1.80 -18.37 -60.96
N LEU A 7 -0.56 -18.56 -60.46
CA LEU A 7 -0.31 -18.86 -59.04
C LEU A 7 -0.22 -17.55 -58.29
N LEU A 8 -1.25 -17.27 -57.48
CA LEU A 8 -1.25 -16.11 -56.58
C LEU A 8 -0.43 -16.49 -55.32
N VAL A 9 0.81 -15.96 -55.20
CA VAL A 9 1.61 -16.07 -53.98
C VAL A 9 1.19 -14.99 -53.01
N LEU A 10 0.37 -15.33 -51.99
CA LEU A 10 0.08 -14.46 -50.84
C LEU A 10 1.31 -14.44 -49.90
N SER A 11 2.11 -13.37 -49.97
CA SER A 11 3.16 -13.14 -49.00
C SER A 11 2.52 -12.63 -47.67
N PHE A 12 2.48 -13.49 -46.67
CA PHE A 12 2.16 -13.13 -45.28
C PHE A 12 3.34 -12.32 -44.70
N ILE A 13 3.21 -11.00 -44.69
CA ILE A 13 4.13 -10.16 -43.92
C ILE A 13 3.69 -10.28 -42.45
N GLY A 14 4.36 -11.15 -41.72
CA GLY A 14 4.23 -11.26 -40.28
C GLY A 14 4.75 -9.96 -39.64
N ILE A 15 3.85 -9.09 -39.16
CA ILE A 15 4.20 -7.94 -38.32
C ILE A 15 4.57 -8.51 -36.95
N SER A 16 5.88 -8.76 -36.75
CA SER A 16 6.42 -9.05 -35.43
C SER A 16 6.27 -7.77 -34.57
N SER A 17 5.20 -7.68 -33.79
CA SER A 17 5.07 -6.66 -32.76
C SER A 17 6.11 -6.95 -31.67
N PHE A 18 7.26 -6.31 -31.74
CA PHE A 18 8.19 -6.28 -30.63
C PHE A 18 7.48 -5.50 -29.49
N ALA A 19 7.04 -6.21 -28.46
CA ALA A 19 6.58 -5.58 -27.24
C ALA A 19 7.76 -4.75 -26.67
N GLN A 20 7.67 -3.43 -26.82
CA GLN A 20 8.69 -2.52 -26.33
C GLN A 20 8.77 -2.71 -24.80
N LYS A 21 9.93 -3.12 -24.29
CA LYS A 21 10.16 -3.29 -22.86
C LYS A 21 9.92 -1.96 -22.15
N THR A 22 8.96 -1.92 -21.24
CA THR A 22 8.66 -0.70 -20.47
C THR A 22 9.90 -0.28 -19.67
N GLU A 23 10.36 0.93 -19.91
CA GLU A 23 11.45 1.55 -19.17
C GLU A 23 10.87 2.19 -17.89
N TYR A 24 11.64 2.20 -16.79
CA TYR A 24 11.21 2.77 -15.53
C TYR A 24 12.17 3.85 -15.04
N TYR A 25 11.62 4.84 -14.35
CA TYR A 25 12.37 5.89 -13.69
C TYR A 25 12.21 5.84 -12.19
N THR A 26 13.24 6.36 -11.50
CA THR A 26 13.18 6.60 -10.05
C THR A 26 13.45 8.08 -9.78
N LYS A 27 12.61 8.70 -8.95
CA LYS A 27 12.90 9.96 -8.30
C LYS A 27 12.93 9.74 -6.81
N SER A 28 13.97 10.22 -6.15
CA SER A 28 14.19 9.98 -4.73
C SER A 28 14.11 11.25 -3.90
N ASN A 29 13.80 11.08 -2.61
CA ASN A 29 13.82 12.11 -1.59
C ASN A 29 12.86 13.28 -1.89
N ILE A 30 11.66 12.96 -2.38
CA ILE A 30 10.62 13.96 -2.63
C ILE A 30 9.94 14.28 -1.30
N GLN A 31 9.93 15.55 -0.91
CA GLN A 31 9.20 16.03 0.26
C GLN A 31 7.69 15.94 0.01
N TYR A 32 6.94 15.33 0.94
CA TYR A 32 5.49 15.26 0.80
C TYR A 32 4.73 16.31 1.63
N TYR A 33 5.36 16.97 2.58
CA TYR A 33 4.83 18.19 3.18
C TYR A 33 5.21 19.44 2.38
N ASN A 34 4.48 20.53 2.56
CA ASN A 34 4.82 21.82 1.97
C ASN A 34 6.05 22.44 2.64
N SER A 35 6.65 23.44 1.97
CA SER A 35 7.88 24.07 2.45
C SER A 35 7.76 24.77 3.81
N ALA A 36 6.59 25.28 4.17
CA ALA A 36 6.36 25.90 5.47
C ALA A 36 6.40 24.85 6.59
N THR A 37 5.72 23.72 6.41
CA THR A 37 5.72 22.58 7.33
C THR A 37 7.13 21.98 7.47
N ASN A 38 7.85 21.80 6.37
CA ASN A 38 9.22 21.26 6.38
C ASN A 38 10.21 22.15 7.16
N LYS A 39 10.02 23.47 7.12
CA LYS A 39 10.87 24.41 7.87
C LYS A 39 10.51 24.49 9.35
N SER A 40 9.29 24.11 9.75
CA SER A 40 8.83 24.19 11.13
C SER A 40 9.45 23.12 12.04
N ASP A 41 9.91 22.00 11.47
CA ASP A 41 10.51 20.87 12.19
C ASP A 41 11.58 20.20 11.31
N SER A 42 12.83 20.21 11.76
CA SER A 42 13.95 19.59 11.05
C SER A 42 13.77 18.11 10.86
N TYR A 43 13.07 17.42 11.76
CA TYR A 43 12.81 15.98 11.66
C TYR A 43 11.76 15.67 10.60
N ILE A 44 10.77 16.54 10.39
CA ILE A 44 9.88 16.45 9.23
C ILE A 44 10.69 16.54 7.95
N ASN A 45 11.57 17.53 7.85
CA ASN A 45 12.42 17.71 6.67
C ASN A 45 13.34 16.51 6.41
N GLU A 46 13.84 15.88 7.47
CA GLU A 46 14.71 14.69 7.39
C GLU A 46 13.93 13.43 6.96
N ARG A 47 12.77 13.20 7.60
CA ARG A 47 12.08 11.90 7.50
C ARG A 47 10.86 11.89 6.58
N CYS A 48 10.18 13.02 6.40
CA CYS A 48 8.92 13.04 5.65
C CYS A 48 9.18 13.16 4.14
N ILE A 49 9.85 12.16 3.60
CA ILE A 49 10.26 12.04 2.20
C ILE A 49 9.80 10.69 1.61
N LEU A 50 9.60 10.68 0.31
CA LEU A 50 9.26 9.48 -0.44
C LEU A 50 10.14 9.32 -1.69
N ASP A 51 10.20 8.08 -2.18
CA ASP A 51 10.75 7.75 -3.49
C ASP A 51 9.63 7.27 -4.40
N ILE A 52 9.70 7.61 -5.67
CA ILE A 52 8.79 7.12 -6.69
C ILE A 52 9.56 6.35 -7.76
N TYR A 53 9.16 5.09 -7.98
CA TYR A 53 9.54 4.24 -9.11
C TYR A 53 8.33 4.09 -10.03
N TYR A 54 8.43 4.47 -11.31
CA TYR A 54 7.26 4.51 -12.21
C TYR A 54 7.62 4.21 -13.66
N PRO A 55 6.67 3.64 -14.46
CA PRO A 55 6.89 3.34 -15.87
C PRO A 55 6.96 4.63 -16.71
N LYS A 56 8.02 4.74 -17.52
CA LYS A 56 8.26 5.85 -18.44
C LYS A 56 7.27 5.80 -19.60
N ASN A 57 6.83 6.97 -20.04
CA ASN A 57 6.00 7.12 -21.26
C ASN A 57 4.72 6.25 -21.26
N THR A 58 4.25 5.86 -20.07
CA THR A 58 3.01 5.11 -19.87
C THR A 58 2.02 6.00 -19.12
N LYS A 59 0.73 5.87 -19.45
CA LYS A 59 -0.35 6.60 -18.77
C LYS A 59 -1.38 5.63 -18.19
N GLY A 60 -2.09 6.07 -17.16
CA GLY A 60 -3.15 5.30 -16.53
C GLY A 60 -2.66 4.09 -15.74
N PHE A 61 -1.41 4.07 -15.29
CA PHE A 61 -0.91 3.01 -14.45
C PHE A 61 -1.40 3.13 -13.00
N ALA A 62 -1.55 1.98 -12.34
CA ALA A 62 -1.84 1.90 -10.91
C ALA A 62 -0.61 2.27 -10.07
N THR A 63 -0.85 2.74 -8.86
CA THR A 63 0.19 3.17 -7.93
C THR A 63 0.04 2.44 -6.59
N ILE A 64 1.11 1.84 -6.10
CA ILE A 64 1.18 1.19 -4.79
C ILE A 64 2.00 2.09 -3.86
N VAL A 65 1.38 2.59 -2.80
CA VAL A 65 2.07 3.30 -1.72
C VAL A 65 2.49 2.28 -0.70
N TRP A 66 3.81 2.13 -0.52
CA TRP A 66 4.42 1.14 0.36
C TRP A 66 5.04 1.80 1.59
N PHE A 67 4.57 1.40 2.76
CA PHE A 67 5.11 1.80 4.05
C PHE A 67 5.97 0.68 4.63
N HIS A 68 7.22 0.99 4.99
CA HIS A 68 8.13 0.02 5.60
C HIS A 68 7.70 -0.40 7.00
N GLY A 69 8.19 -1.54 7.47
CA GLY A 69 8.06 -2.00 8.85
C GLY A 69 9.02 -1.32 9.81
N GLY A 70 9.20 -1.91 11.00
CA GLY A 70 10.17 -1.46 12.01
C GLY A 70 9.53 -0.89 13.28
N GLY A 71 8.31 -1.30 13.61
CA GLY A 71 7.69 -1.05 14.93
C GLY A 71 7.43 0.42 15.26
N LEU A 72 7.37 1.32 14.26
CA LEU A 72 7.31 2.79 14.41
C LEU A 72 8.56 3.40 15.09
N THR A 73 9.62 2.61 15.27
CA THR A 73 10.86 3.03 15.94
C THR A 73 12.08 2.94 15.04
N GLY A 74 11.97 2.26 13.89
CA GLY A 74 13.05 2.05 12.94
C GLY A 74 12.54 1.82 11.51
N GLY A 75 13.48 1.57 10.60
CA GLY A 75 13.21 1.31 9.19
C GLY A 75 13.42 2.53 8.28
N ASN A 76 13.44 2.26 6.99
CA ASN A 76 13.60 3.26 5.94
C ASN A 76 12.74 2.91 4.73
N LYS A 77 12.37 3.94 3.96
CA LYS A 77 11.67 3.79 2.69
C LYS A 77 12.42 2.86 1.74
N GLU A 78 11.66 2.06 1.05
CA GLU A 78 12.18 1.10 0.07
C GLU A 78 11.21 0.96 -1.10
N ILE A 79 11.73 0.51 -2.22
CA ILE A 79 10.96 0.04 -3.36
C ILE A 79 11.16 -1.49 -3.41
N PRO A 80 10.20 -2.31 -2.93
CA PRO A 80 10.35 -3.76 -2.93
C PRO A 80 10.67 -4.29 -4.33
N GLU A 81 11.74 -5.09 -4.43
CA GLU A 81 12.22 -5.59 -5.73
C GLU A 81 11.16 -6.45 -6.43
N ALA A 82 10.43 -7.25 -5.68
CA ALA A 82 9.35 -8.11 -6.18
C ALA A 82 8.20 -7.33 -6.85
N LEU A 83 8.03 -6.05 -6.53
CA LEU A 83 6.99 -5.19 -7.13
C LEU A 83 7.48 -4.44 -8.38
N LYS A 84 8.79 -4.40 -8.65
CA LYS A 84 9.33 -3.70 -9.83
C LYS A 84 8.94 -4.37 -11.13
N ASN A 85 8.91 -3.58 -12.20
CA ASN A 85 8.64 -4.05 -13.57
C ASN A 85 7.29 -4.77 -13.77
N LYS A 86 6.28 -4.44 -12.94
CA LYS A 86 4.92 -5.04 -12.99
C LYS A 86 3.88 -4.13 -13.66
N GLY A 87 4.29 -3.00 -14.28
CA GLY A 87 3.36 -2.05 -14.89
C GLY A 87 2.79 -1.02 -13.90
N PHE A 88 3.20 -1.03 -12.64
CA PHE A 88 2.76 -0.12 -11.58
C PHE A 88 3.81 0.94 -11.27
N ALA A 89 3.38 2.06 -10.68
CA ALA A 89 4.27 2.88 -9.89
C ALA A 89 4.31 2.38 -8.45
N ILE A 90 5.49 2.48 -7.81
CA ILE A 90 5.70 2.15 -6.41
C ILE A 90 6.21 3.40 -5.70
N ILE A 91 5.57 3.76 -4.60
CA ILE A 91 5.96 4.88 -3.75
C ILE A 91 6.49 4.31 -2.44
N GLY A 92 7.79 4.38 -2.22
CA GLY A 92 8.41 4.02 -0.93
C GLY A 92 8.38 5.22 0.00
N VAL A 93 7.81 5.10 1.19
CA VAL A 93 7.54 6.22 2.10
C VAL A 93 8.32 6.09 3.39
N ASN A 94 9.05 7.15 3.76
CA ASN A 94 9.55 7.36 5.11
C ASN A 94 8.54 8.19 5.92
N TYR A 95 8.53 7.97 7.22
CA TYR A 95 7.70 8.68 8.18
C TYR A 95 8.50 8.89 9.48
N ARG A 96 8.08 9.84 10.33
CA ARG A 96 8.74 10.08 11.62
C ARG A 96 8.60 8.88 12.55
N LEU A 97 9.62 8.65 13.35
CA LEU A 97 9.77 7.47 14.22
C LEU A 97 9.88 7.88 15.69
N SER A 98 9.34 7.04 16.56
CA SER A 98 9.57 7.10 18.01
C SER A 98 11.04 6.75 18.33
N PRO A 99 11.65 7.31 19.39
CA PRO A 99 11.09 8.31 20.31
C PRO A 99 11.30 9.76 19.86
N LYS A 100 11.95 10.01 18.69
CA LYS A 100 12.23 11.37 18.18
C LYS A 100 10.94 12.13 17.83
N ALA A 101 9.87 11.39 17.49
CA ALA A 101 8.50 11.89 17.46
C ALA A 101 7.60 10.87 18.16
N LYS A 102 6.43 11.30 18.67
CA LYS A 102 5.44 10.34 19.19
C LYS A 102 4.95 9.41 18.08
N ALA A 103 4.77 8.13 18.37
CA ALA A 103 4.37 7.11 17.40
C ALA A 103 3.07 7.47 16.64
N ALA A 104 2.13 8.17 17.26
CA ALA A 104 0.92 8.68 16.60
C ALA A 104 1.22 9.65 15.45
N LYS A 105 2.36 10.35 15.43
CA LYS A 105 2.77 11.24 14.33
C LYS A 105 3.07 10.49 13.05
N SER A 106 3.46 9.22 13.14
CA SER A 106 3.65 8.38 11.95
C SER A 106 2.35 8.18 11.15
N ILE A 107 1.19 8.17 11.81
CA ILE A 107 -0.12 8.06 11.15
C ILE A 107 -0.45 9.34 10.37
N GLU A 108 -0.16 10.51 10.97
CA GLU A 108 -0.33 11.81 10.30
C GLU A 108 0.57 11.89 9.05
N ASP A 109 1.83 11.46 9.19
CA ASP A 109 2.79 11.43 8.09
C ASP A 109 2.35 10.49 6.97
N ALA A 110 1.81 9.32 7.32
CA ALA A 110 1.27 8.38 6.34
C ALA A 110 0.08 8.99 5.56
N ALA A 111 -0.82 9.70 6.24
CA ALA A 111 -1.94 10.39 5.59
C ALA A 111 -1.44 11.50 4.64
N ALA A 112 -0.48 12.33 5.08
CA ALA A 112 0.11 13.38 4.25
C ALA A 112 0.82 12.80 3.01
N ALA A 113 1.56 11.69 3.16
CA ALA A 113 2.21 11.01 2.03
C ALA A 113 1.21 10.47 1.02
N VAL A 114 0.13 9.82 1.46
CA VAL A 114 -0.93 9.33 0.56
C VAL A 114 -1.65 10.49 -0.12
N ALA A 115 -1.94 11.58 0.60
CA ALA A 115 -2.52 12.78 0.01
C ALA A 115 -1.61 13.40 -1.05
N TRP A 116 -0.28 13.43 -0.80
CA TRP A 116 0.67 13.85 -1.82
C TRP A 116 0.55 13.00 -3.09
N VAL A 117 0.41 11.68 -2.96
CA VAL A 117 0.25 10.77 -4.10
C VAL A 117 -1.02 11.10 -4.88
N PHE A 118 -2.17 11.26 -4.22
CA PHE A 118 -3.43 11.66 -4.87
C PHE A 118 -3.29 12.96 -5.67
N ASN A 119 -2.57 13.93 -5.13
CA ASN A 119 -2.42 15.25 -5.72
C ASN A 119 -1.36 15.31 -6.85
N ASN A 120 -0.43 14.36 -6.91
CA ASN A 120 0.74 14.47 -7.78
C ASN A 120 0.91 13.34 -8.79
N ILE A 121 0.35 12.14 -8.56
CA ILE A 121 0.67 10.96 -9.37
C ILE A 121 0.25 11.13 -10.84
N ALA A 122 -0.77 11.91 -11.14
CA ALA A 122 -1.19 12.22 -12.51
C ALA A 122 -0.09 12.92 -13.32
N ASN A 123 0.76 13.73 -12.67
CA ASN A 123 1.91 14.40 -13.30
C ASN A 123 2.99 13.41 -13.76
N TYR A 124 2.98 12.19 -13.21
CA TYR A 124 3.85 11.09 -13.58
C TYR A 124 3.19 10.12 -14.57
N GLY A 125 1.91 10.33 -14.88
CA GLY A 125 1.11 9.48 -15.77
C GLY A 125 0.26 8.43 -15.05
N GLY A 126 0.22 8.41 -13.72
CA GLY A 126 -0.60 7.48 -12.95
C GLY A 126 -2.09 7.86 -12.95
N ASP A 127 -2.92 6.87 -12.68
CA ASP A 127 -4.36 7.04 -12.52
C ASP A 127 -4.70 7.24 -11.04
N THR A 128 -5.29 8.39 -10.71
CA THR A 128 -5.68 8.74 -9.33
C THR A 128 -6.81 7.87 -8.77
N SER A 129 -7.54 7.15 -9.61
CA SER A 129 -8.55 6.17 -9.19
C SER A 129 -7.95 4.79 -8.86
N LEU A 130 -6.66 4.57 -9.16
CA LEU A 130 -5.96 3.30 -8.98
C LEU A 130 -4.78 3.42 -7.99
N ILE A 131 -5.02 4.08 -6.85
CA ILE A 131 -4.04 4.21 -5.77
C ILE A 131 -4.33 3.17 -4.70
N PHE A 132 -3.37 2.28 -4.47
CA PHE A 132 -3.40 1.23 -3.46
C PHE A 132 -2.48 1.59 -2.30
N VAL A 133 -2.88 1.24 -1.09
CA VAL A 133 -2.06 1.46 0.11
C VAL A 133 -1.68 0.10 0.69
N SER A 134 -0.39 -0.09 0.89
CA SER A 134 0.20 -1.31 1.40
C SER A 134 1.37 -1.02 2.33
N GLY A 135 1.86 -2.02 2.99
CA GLY A 135 3.02 -1.93 3.87
C GLY A 135 3.11 -3.15 4.77
N HIS A 136 4.26 -3.33 5.39
CA HIS A 136 4.53 -4.47 6.26
C HIS A 136 4.55 -4.05 7.73
N SER A 137 3.97 -4.88 8.61
CA SER A 137 4.04 -4.70 10.07
C SER A 137 3.53 -3.30 10.50
N ALA A 138 4.40 -2.44 11.03
CA ALA A 138 4.07 -1.04 11.33
C ALA A 138 3.53 -0.29 10.10
N GLY A 139 4.08 -0.53 8.91
CA GLY A 139 3.56 0.03 7.66
C GLY A 139 2.16 -0.47 7.31
N GLY A 140 1.88 -1.74 7.56
CA GLY A 140 0.53 -2.32 7.43
C GLY A 140 -0.47 -1.68 8.40
N TYR A 141 -0.05 -1.45 9.65
CA TYR A 141 -0.83 -0.70 10.64
C TYR A 141 -1.14 0.72 10.16
N LEU A 142 -0.14 1.46 9.64
CA LEU A 142 -0.35 2.81 9.12
C LEU A 142 -1.38 2.82 7.99
N GLY A 143 -1.26 1.89 7.03
CA GLY A 143 -2.22 1.74 5.94
C GLY A 143 -3.64 1.46 6.43
N LEU A 144 -3.80 0.57 7.42
CA LEU A 144 -5.09 0.28 8.05
C LEU A 144 -5.67 1.51 8.75
N MET A 145 -4.86 2.23 9.53
CA MET A 145 -5.32 3.43 10.26
C MET A 145 -5.86 4.49 9.32
N ILE A 146 -5.10 4.87 8.29
CA ILE A 146 -5.52 5.94 7.36
C ILE A 146 -6.66 5.50 6.42
N GLY A 147 -6.75 4.20 6.12
CA GLY A 147 -7.81 3.65 5.28
C GLY A 147 -9.14 3.44 6.00
N LEU A 148 -9.12 3.09 7.29
CA LEU A 148 -10.33 2.83 8.07
C LEU A 148 -10.81 4.06 8.83
N ASN A 149 -9.93 4.85 9.46
CA ASN A 149 -10.28 6.13 10.05
C ASN A 149 -10.20 7.25 9.00
N LYS A 150 -11.37 7.65 8.48
CA LYS A 150 -11.48 8.68 7.43
C LYS A 150 -10.89 10.04 7.83
N GLU A 151 -10.85 10.36 9.12
CA GLU A 151 -10.46 11.69 9.58
C GLU A 151 -9.00 12.04 9.29
N TYR A 152 -8.10 11.04 9.18
CA TYR A 152 -6.70 11.30 8.83
C TYR A 152 -6.58 11.86 7.41
N LEU A 153 -7.13 11.18 6.42
CA LEU A 153 -7.08 11.63 5.02
C LEU A 153 -7.98 12.84 4.77
N LYS A 154 -9.10 12.96 5.49
CA LYS A 154 -10.00 14.13 5.39
C LYS A 154 -9.29 15.44 5.80
N LYS A 155 -8.41 15.41 6.81
CA LYS A 155 -7.58 16.55 7.20
C LYS A 155 -6.66 17.02 6.07
N GLU A 156 -6.27 16.09 5.19
CA GLU A 156 -5.46 16.34 4.00
C GLU A 156 -6.31 16.63 2.75
N GLY A 157 -7.63 16.76 2.89
CA GLY A 157 -8.56 17.02 1.78
C GLY A 157 -8.88 15.80 0.90
N ILE A 158 -8.57 14.59 1.35
CA ILE A 158 -8.77 13.34 0.61
C ILE A 158 -9.87 12.50 1.29
N ASP A 159 -10.79 11.97 0.48
CA ASP A 159 -11.72 10.94 0.94
C ASP A 159 -11.02 9.57 0.95
N ALA A 160 -10.96 8.92 2.10
CA ALA A 160 -10.35 7.60 2.27
C ALA A 160 -11.00 6.52 1.37
N ASN A 161 -12.27 6.70 0.98
CA ASN A 161 -12.98 5.79 0.09
C ASN A 161 -12.47 5.85 -1.37
N LYS A 162 -11.64 6.83 -1.71
CA LYS A 162 -10.97 6.90 -3.03
C LYS A 162 -9.74 5.98 -3.13
N ILE A 163 -9.27 5.40 -2.03
CA ILE A 163 -8.24 4.37 -2.07
C ILE A 163 -8.81 3.15 -2.81
N ALA A 164 -8.13 2.71 -3.87
CA ALA A 164 -8.57 1.59 -4.70
C ALA A 164 -8.51 0.24 -3.98
N GLY A 165 -7.61 0.09 -3.01
CA GLY A 165 -7.50 -1.09 -2.16
C GLY A 165 -6.47 -0.92 -1.04
N LEU A 166 -6.76 -1.56 0.09
CA LEU A 166 -5.88 -1.67 1.25
C LEU A 166 -5.31 -3.08 1.30
N ILE A 167 -3.97 -3.21 1.27
CA ILE A 167 -3.31 -4.52 1.22
C ILE A 167 -2.19 -4.56 2.27
N PRO A 168 -2.53 -4.56 3.57
CA PRO A 168 -1.55 -4.64 4.64
C PRO A 168 -0.97 -6.06 4.77
N PHE A 169 0.35 -6.13 5.01
CA PHE A 169 1.07 -7.34 5.36
C PHE A 169 1.33 -7.35 6.86
N SER A 170 0.72 -8.27 7.57
CA SER A 170 0.88 -8.45 9.02
C SER A 170 0.74 -7.15 9.81
N GLY A 171 -0.22 -6.30 9.40
CA GLY A 171 -0.52 -5.03 10.07
C GLY A 171 -1.16 -5.28 11.43
N GLN A 172 -0.77 -4.51 12.45
CA GLN A 172 -1.44 -4.55 13.76
C GLN A 172 -2.85 -3.98 13.65
N CYS A 173 -3.84 -4.66 14.19
CA CYS A 173 -5.26 -4.25 14.11
C CYS A 173 -5.81 -3.66 15.40
N ILE A 174 -5.13 -3.90 16.53
CA ILE A 174 -5.34 -3.21 17.81
C ILE A 174 -4.41 -1.99 17.89
N THR A 175 -4.49 -1.21 18.96
CA THR A 175 -3.59 -0.08 19.21
C THR A 175 -2.14 -0.55 19.17
N HIS A 176 -1.32 0.10 18.33
CA HIS A 176 0.05 -0.32 18.09
C HIS A 176 0.87 -0.39 19.37
N PHE A 177 1.70 -1.42 19.53
CA PHE A 177 2.44 -1.67 20.77
C PHE A 177 3.34 -0.49 21.19
N GLU A 178 3.94 0.25 20.23
CA GLU A 178 4.75 1.42 20.56
C GLU A 178 3.89 2.55 21.14
N ILE A 179 2.66 2.76 20.64
CA ILE A 179 1.72 3.73 21.22
C ILE A 179 1.29 3.29 22.62
N ARG A 180 1.03 1.99 22.82
CA ARG A 180 0.73 1.45 24.17
C ARG A 180 1.89 1.68 25.12
N LYS A 181 3.12 1.39 24.70
CA LYS A 181 4.34 1.61 25.46
C LYS A 181 4.54 3.08 25.85
N GLU A 182 4.33 4.03 24.91
CA GLU A 182 4.37 5.47 25.19
C GLU A 182 3.34 5.89 26.26
N ASN A 183 2.25 5.14 26.41
CA ASN A 183 1.19 5.38 27.39
C ASN A 183 1.31 4.49 28.65
N GLY A 184 2.43 3.79 28.83
CA GLY A 184 2.68 2.90 29.98
C GLY A 184 1.81 1.64 30.00
N ILE A 185 1.24 1.24 28.87
CA ILE A 185 0.43 0.03 28.73
C ILE A 185 1.34 -1.11 28.25
N PRO A 186 1.37 -2.27 28.94
CA PRO A 186 2.16 -3.42 28.52
C PRO A 186 1.80 -3.88 27.11
N ASP A 187 2.79 -4.35 26.35
CA ASP A 187 2.62 -4.84 24.98
C ASP A 187 1.75 -6.12 24.89
N THR A 188 1.65 -6.88 25.97
CA THR A 188 0.76 -8.03 26.11
C THR A 188 -0.68 -7.67 26.50
N THR A 189 -0.98 -6.39 26.80
CA THR A 189 -2.34 -5.94 27.12
C THR A 189 -3.07 -5.53 25.83
N PRO A 190 -4.04 -6.31 25.34
CA PRO A 190 -4.79 -5.93 24.15
C PRO A 190 -5.59 -4.64 24.40
N THR A 191 -5.42 -3.66 23.52
CA THR A 191 -6.09 -2.36 23.65
C THR A 191 -6.73 -1.98 22.32
N ILE A 192 -8.02 -1.61 22.37
CA ILE A 192 -8.76 -1.13 21.19
C ILE A 192 -9.30 0.26 21.55
N ASP A 193 -8.57 1.29 21.13
CA ASP A 193 -8.93 2.69 21.31
C ASP A 193 -8.88 3.44 19.96
N THR A 194 -8.84 4.76 19.98
CA THR A 194 -8.79 5.60 18.78
C THR A 194 -7.52 5.43 17.93
N PHE A 195 -6.53 4.66 18.38
CA PHE A 195 -5.34 4.28 17.65
C PHE A 195 -5.38 2.82 17.17
N ALA A 196 -6.53 2.17 17.25
CA ALA A 196 -6.73 0.81 16.76
C ALA A 196 -7.52 0.81 15.44
N PRO A 197 -7.03 0.19 14.35
CA PRO A 197 -7.82 -0.04 13.14
C PRO A 197 -9.18 -0.70 13.41
N LEU A 198 -9.25 -1.65 14.35
CA LEU A 198 -10.47 -2.33 14.79
C LEU A 198 -11.56 -1.38 15.33
N TYR A 199 -11.19 -0.22 15.85
CA TYR A 199 -12.15 0.79 16.33
C TYR A 199 -12.98 1.39 15.19
N TYR A 200 -12.46 1.36 13.95
CA TYR A 200 -13.03 2.04 12.78
C TYR A 200 -13.60 1.10 11.71
N VAL A 201 -14.03 -0.10 12.10
CA VAL A 201 -14.67 -1.04 11.16
C VAL A 201 -15.93 -0.46 10.54
N ARG A 202 -16.04 -0.50 9.22
CA ARG A 202 -17.13 0.13 8.47
C ARG A 202 -17.45 -0.60 7.17
N ALA A 203 -18.71 -0.50 6.71
CA ALA A 203 -19.19 -1.21 5.52
C ALA A 203 -18.68 -0.59 4.20
N ASP A 204 -18.43 0.72 4.21
CA ASP A 204 -18.03 1.52 3.04
C ASP A 204 -16.51 1.70 2.91
N ALA A 205 -15.71 0.85 3.57
CA ALA A 205 -14.26 0.88 3.44
C ALA A 205 -13.81 0.47 2.03
N PRO A 206 -12.58 0.86 1.60
CA PRO A 206 -11.97 0.33 0.40
C PRO A 206 -11.84 -1.20 0.44
N PRO A 207 -11.76 -1.88 -0.71
CA PRO A 207 -11.41 -3.30 -0.76
C PRO A 207 -10.22 -3.61 0.15
N LEU A 208 -10.32 -4.65 0.97
CA LEU A 208 -9.33 -4.96 2.02
C LEU A 208 -8.83 -6.40 1.84
N LEU A 209 -7.55 -6.54 1.55
CA LEU A 209 -6.85 -7.82 1.55
C LEU A 209 -5.83 -7.85 2.70
N LEU A 210 -6.15 -8.59 3.75
CA LEU A 210 -5.25 -8.85 4.87
C LEU A 210 -4.36 -10.04 4.53
N ILE A 211 -3.04 -9.90 4.67
CA ILE A 211 -2.07 -10.96 4.45
C ILE A 211 -1.24 -11.11 5.73
N THR A 212 -1.22 -12.30 6.31
CA THR A 212 -0.45 -12.62 7.53
C THR A 212 0.46 -13.80 7.28
N GLY A 213 1.47 -13.97 8.11
CA GLY A 213 2.16 -15.25 8.25
C GLY A 213 1.28 -16.29 8.94
N ASP A 214 1.86 -17.45 9.14
CA ASP A 214 1.30 -18.58 9.89
C ASP A 214 1.04 -18.17 11.35
N ARG A 215 -0.14 -18.48 11.88
CA ARG A 215 -0.56 -18.09 13.23
C ARG A 215 0.36 -18.59 14.33
N GLU A 216 1.00 -19.73 14.13
CA GLU A 216 1.93 -20.32 15.10
C GLU A 216 3.34 -19.72 15.02
N LEU A 217 3.68 -19.03 13.92
CA LEU A 217 4.99 -18.46 13.65
C LEU A 217 5.03 -16.92 13.63
N GLU A 218 3.85 -16.29 13.61
CA GLU A 218 3.70 -14.83 13.62
C GLU A 218 4.03 -14.23 14.99
N MET A 219 4.19 -12.91 15.04
CA MET A 219 4.25 -12.17 16.30
C MET A 219 2.96 -12.38 17.11
N LEU A 220 3.07 -12.33 18.41
CA LEU A 220 1.97 -12.58 19.36
C LEU A 220 0.67 -11.88 18.95
N GLY A 221 -0.37 -12.70 18.74
CA GLY A 221 -1.73 -12.25 18.44
C GLY A 221 -1.92 -11.60 17.06
N ARG A 222 -0.91 -11.53 16.21
CA ARG A 222 -0.99 -10.80 14.94
C ARG A 222 -1.97 -11.41 13.96
N TYR A 223 -1.98 -12.74 13.84
CA TYR A 223 -2.98 -13.43 13.03
C TYR A 223 -4.39 -13.21 13.59
N GLU A 224 -4.57 -13.40 14.89
CA GLU A 224 -5.86 -13.28 15.58
C GLU A 224 -6.43 -11.86 15.44
N GLU A 225 -5.59 -10.82 15.56
CA GLU A 225 -6.00 -9.43 15.33
C GLU A 225 -6.55 -9.24 13.92
N ASN A 226 -5.86 -9.76 12.90
CA ASN A 226 -6.27 -9.67 11.51
C ASN A 226 -7.53 -10.51 11.23
N ALA A 227 -7.64 -11.71 11.79
CA ALA A 227 -8.82 -12.57 11.68
C ALA A 227 -10.04 -11.91 12.35
N TYR A 228 -9.83 -11.26 13.51
CA TYR A 228 -10.90 -10.53 14.19
C TYR A 228 -11.32 -9.30 13.40
N LEU A 229 -10.37 -8.52 12.85
CA LEU A 229 -10.69 -7.40 11.95
C LEU A 229 -11.51 -7.86 10.74
N ALA A 230 -11.09 -8.93 10.06
CA ALA A 230 -11.84 -9.50 8.93
C ALA A 230 -13.26 -9.91 9.32
N ARG A 231 -13.43 -10.52 10.50
CA ARG A 231 -14.75 -10.90 11.02
C ARG A 231 -15.63 -9.70 11.30
N MET A 232 -15.08 -8.66 11.94
CA MET A 232 -15.83 -7.45 12.28
C MET A 232 -16.20 -6.63 11.03
N MET A 233 -15.33 -6.53 10.04
CA MET A 233 -15.64 -5.93 8.75
C MET A 233 -16.84 -6.64 8.07
N LYS A 234 -16.83 -7.97 8.05
CA LYS A 234 -17.95 -8.78 7.51
C LYS A 234 -19.23 -8.53 8.28
N LEU A 235 -19.20 -8.49 9.62
CA LEU A 235 -20.38 -8.24 10.45
C LEU A 235 -20.95 -6.82 10.24
N LYS A 236 -20.09 -5.83 9.96
CA LYS A 236 -20.50 -4.46 9.56
C LYS A 236 -21.08 -4.40 8.14
N GLY A 237 -21.03 -5.49 7.37
CA GLY A 237 -21.55 -5.56 6.01
C GLY A 237 -20.55 -5.23 4.92
N HIS A 238 -19.25 -5.10 5.22
CA HIS A 238 -18.20 -4.89 4.21
C HIS A 238 -18.09 -6.14 3.32
N LYS A 239 -18.20 -5.93 1.98
CA LYS A 239 -18.32 -7.05 1.00
C LYS A 239 -16.98 -7.51 0.44
N GLN A 240 -15.93 -6.72 0.55
CA GLN A 240 -14.64 -6.93 -0.12
C GLN A 240 -13.48 -7.08 0.88
N THR A 241 -13.71 -7.81 1.98
CA THR A 241 -12.64 -8.19 2.92
C THR A 241 -12.23 -9.63 2.69
N LYS A 242 -10.92 -9.83 2.49
CA LYS A 242 -10.27 -11.14 2.40
C LYS A 242 -9.15 -11.23 3.42
N LEU A 243 -8.86 -12.43 3.91
CA LEU A 243 -7.70 -12.74 4.75
C LEU A 243 -6.98 -13.94 4.14
N TYR A 244 -5.67 -13.81 3.95
CA TYR A 244 -4.77 -14.90 3.62
C TYR A 244 -3.75 -15.11 4.73
N GLU A 245 -3.66 -16.34 5.18
CA GLU A 245 -2.62 -16.84 6.07
C GLU A 245 -1.59 -17.60 5.22
N LEU A 246 -0.32 -17.29 5.39
CA LEU A 246 0.79 -17.93 4.68
C LEU A 246 1.40 -18.99 5.58
N ASP A 247 0.89 -20.21 5.45
CA ASP A 247 1.33 -21.38 6.21
C ASP A 247 2.84 -21.60 6.09
N GLY A 248 3.49 -21.83 7.23
CA GLY A 248 4.92 -22.03 7.33
C GLY A 248 5.80 -20.76 7.27
N TYR A 249 5.20 -19.57 7.14
CA TYR A 249 5.92 -18.29 7.13
C TYR A 249 5.64 -17.46 8.38
N GLY A 250 6.69 -17.02 9.08
CA GLY A 250 6.56 -16.09 10.21
C GLY A 250 6.33 -14.64 9.76
N HIS A 251 6.62 -13.70 10.66
CA HIS A 251 6.38 -12.27 10.46
C HIS A 251 7.07 -11.67 9.20
N GLY A 252 8.19 -12.25 8.75
CA GLY A 252 8.92 -11.79 7.55
C GLY A 252 8.35 -12.25 6.20
N MET A 253 7.05 -12.51 6.09
CA MET A 253 6.36 -13.17 4.97
C MET A 253 6.11 -12.28 3.73
N THR A 254 6.78 -11.15 3.60
CA THR A 254 6.52 -10.21 2.49
C THR A 254 6.82 -10.81 1.11
N GLU A 255 7.96 -11.49 0.95
CA GLU A 255 8.35 -12.07 -0.35
C GLU A 255 7.32 -13.07 -0.90
N PRO A 256 6.86 -14.10 -0.14
CA PRO A 256 5.81 -14.98 -0.61
C PRO A 256 4.44 -14.29 -0.73
N GLY A 257 4.21 -13.18 -0.04
CA GLY A 257 2.97 -12.42 -0.07
C GLY A 257 2.84 -11.44 -1.25
N PHE A 258 3.95 -10.96 -1.84
CA PHE A 258 3.89 -10.00 -2.96
C PHE A 258 3.10 -10.50 -4.18
N PRO A 259 3.14 -11.78 -4.59
CA PRO A 259 2.25 -12.27 -5.64
C PRO A 259 0.77 -12.08 -5.35
N LEU A 260 0.34 -12.22 -4.09
CA LEU A 260 -1.06 -11.99 -3.68
C LEU A 260 -1.44 -10.51 -3.81
N LEU A 261 -0.56 -9.60 -3.43
CA LEU A 261 -0.73 -8.16 -3.64
C LEU A 261 -0.89 -7.84 -5.13
N VAL A 262 0.03 -8.32 -5.97
CA VAL A 262 0.00 -8.08 -7.43
C VAL A 262 -1.29 -8.62 -8.05
N ASN A 263 -1.73 -9.81 -7.65
CA ASN A 263 -2.97 -10.42 -8.13
C ASN A 263 -4.20 -9.58 -7.73
N GLU A 264 -4.26 -9.08 -6.48
CA GLU A 264 -5.39 -8.26 -6.02
C GLU A 264 -5.43 -6.90 -6.72
N VAL A 265 -4.28 -6.24 -6.91
CA VAL A 265 -4.17 -5.01 -7.69
C VAL A 265 -4.69 -5.23 -9.11
N ASN A 266 -4.24 -6.28 -9.79
CA ASN A 266 -4.69 -6.61 -11.15
C ASN A 266 -6.18 -6.95 -11.21
N ARG A 267 -6.73 -7.64 -10.21
CA ARG A 267 -8.16 -7.94 -10.10
C ARG A 267 -8.98 -6.66 -10.07
N ILE A 268 -8.61 -5.72 -9.18
CA ILE A 268 -9.32 -4.44 -9.02
C ILE A 268 -9.20 -3.57 -10.27
N ILE A 269 -8.02 -3.50 -10.89
CA ILE A 269 -7.84 -2.79 -12.17
C ILE A 269 -8.78 -3.34 -13.25
N LYS A 270 -8.94 -4.65 -13.32
CA LYS A 270 -9.83 -5.29 -14.31
C LYS A 270 -11.30 -4.98 -14.04
N GLU A 271 -11.72 -4.97 -12.78
CA GLU A 271 -13.11 -4.66 -12.38
C GLU A 271 -13.48 -3.20 -12.67
N ASN A 272 -12.54 -2.26 -12.48
CA ASN A 272 -12.76 -0.84 -12.76
C ASN A 272 -12.80 -0.49 -14.27
N LYS A 273 -12.38 -1.42 -15.13
CA LYS A 273 -12.44 -1.23 -16.61
C LYS A 273 -13.70 -1.77 -17.26
N ASN A 274 -14.48 -2.57 -16.52
CA ASN A 274 -15.74 -3.15 -16.95
C ASN A 274 -16.93 -2.34 -16.43
#